data_a9da43a503ec8d233bce32f878cc9e2d
#
_entry.id   a9da43a503ec8d233bce32f878cc9e2d
#
_cell.length_a   1.000
_cell.length_b   1.000
_cell.length_c   1.000
_cell.angle_alpha   90.00
_cell.angle_beta   90.00
_cell.angle_gamma   90.00
#
_symmetry.space_group_name_H-M   'P 1'
#
loop_
_entity.id
_entity.type
_entity.pdbx_description
1 polymer ?
#
loop_
_entity_poly.entity_id
_entity_poly.type
_entity_poly.pdbx_seq_one_letter_code
_entity_poly.pdbx_strand_id
1 'polypeptide(L)'
;MGVSYEQYFRRGDAADVWSGGVHVLAITTPCGEFSVWTKRTGRNPAVALLLLHGGPGATHEYFTAADSFLPAAGVEYHYYDQLGSGHSSVPDEPALWTIERFVDEVEQVRRGLGLGPENFFLLGHSWGGVLAIEYALRYPQNLKGLIISNMMSSIAAYNEYAANVLMPPMDQEKLAQIRDFETRGLTDDPRYEELLMEQHYVHHVLRRPVEQWPEPVVRSFARINKKIYVPLQGPSELGASGLLLDWDRTGDLHRITVPTLVIGAEYDTMDPAYLRLMADEVAAGEYWHCPRGSHMAMYDDQETYFEGLISFLHRHA
;
A
#
# COMPACT_ATOMS: atom_id res chain seq x y z
N MET A 1 21.93 11.97 -11.45
CA MET A 1 23.17 11.21 -11.16
C MET A 1 22.87 10.33 -9.96
N GLY A 2 22.98 9.00 -10.11
CA GLY A 2 22.74 8.07 -9.00
C GLY A 2 23.78 8.25 -7.90
N VAL A 3 23.37 8.10 -6.66
CA VAL A 3 24.24 8.07 -5.49
C VAL A 3 25.09 6.80 -5.56
N SER A 4 26.39 6.86 -5.29
CA SER A 4 27.22 5.66 -5.25
C SER A 4 26.81 4.76 -4.06
N TYR A 5 27.05 3.45 -4.20
CA TYR A 5 26.77 2.49 -3.13
C TYR A 5 27.37 2.88 -1.79
N GLU A 6 28.61 3.40 -1.80
CA GLU A 6 29.29 3.91 -0.61
C GLU A 6 28.59 5.13 -0.01
N GLN A 7 28.06 6.04 -0.84
CA GLN A 7 27.29 7.20 -0.39
C GLN A 7 25.93 6.79 0.16
N TYR A 8 25.30 5.77 -0.43
CA TYR A 8 24.00 5.25 0.01
C TYR A 8 24.03 4.76 1.46
N PHE A 9 25.05 3.98 1.82
CA PHE A 9 25.21 3.44 3.17
C PHE A 9 26.02 4.34 4.12
N ARG A 10 26.38 5.53 3.66
CA ARG A 10 27.10 6.46 4.53
C ARG A 10 26.22 6.90 5.69
N ARG A 11 26.73 6.78 6.90
CA ARG A 11 26.07 7.25 8.12
C ARG A 11 25.80 8.75 7.99
N GLY A 12 24.51 9.17 7.95
CA GLY A 12 24.13 10.56 7.78
C GLY A 12 24.28 11.35 9.05
N ASP A 13 23.66 10.89 10.14
CA ASP A 13 23.59 11.55 11.42
C ASP A 13 23.99 10.60 12.55
N ALA A 14 24.55 11.15 13.64
CA ALA A 14 24.96 10.36 14.79
C ALA A 14 23.80 9.55 15.42
N ALA A 15 22.56 10.05 15.32
CA ALA A 15 21.37 9.39 15.78
C ALA A 15 21.10 8.06 15.05
N ASP A 16 21.35 7.99 13.73
CA ASP A 16 21.12 6.79 12.92
C ASP A 16 22.04 5.63 13.28
N VAL A 17 23.18 5.91 13.92
CA VAL A 17 24.14 4.90 14.36
C VAL A 17 23.53 3.91 15.34
N TRP A 18 22.63 4.38 16.20
CA TRP A 18 22.02 3.59 17.26
C TRP A 18 20.61 3.13 16.92
N SER A 19 19.86 3.92 16.16
CA SER A 19 18.46 3.64 15.81
C SER A 19 18.29 2.81 14.54
N GLY A 20 19.33 2.69 13.70
CA GLY A 20 19.24 2.03 12.40
C GLY A 20 18.29 2.77 11.42
N GLY A 21 18.22 4.11 11.52
CA GLY A 21 17.32 4.95 10.70
C GLY A 21 15.89 5.05 11.22
N VAL A 22 15.60 4.49 12.40
CA VAL A 22 14.26 4.58 13.01
C VAL A 22 14.01 5.99 13.56
N HIS A 23 12.85 6.54 13.16
CA HIS A 23 12.31 7.79 13.70
C HIS A 23 10.89 7.53 14.20
N VAL A 24 10.62 7.92 15.45
CA VAL A 24 9.28 7.91 16.01
C VAL A 24 8.79 9.34 16.04
N LEU A 25 7.76 9.62 15.23
CA LEU A 25 7.24 10.97 15.05
C LEU A 25 5.98 11.16 15.89
N ALA A 26 5.88 12.29 16.57
CA ALA A 26 4.63 12.71 17.20
C ALA A 26 3.67 13.25 16.12
N ILE A 27 2.43 12.80 16.15
CA ILE A 27 1.34 13.30 15.31
C ILE A 27 0.20 13.81 16.18
N THR A 28 -0.45 14.86 15.72
CA THR A 28 -1.65 15.42 16.33
C THR A 28 -2.89 14.92 15.63
N THR A 29 -3.87 14.47 16.38
CA THR A 29 -5.17 13.99 15.88
C THR A 29 -6.31 14.68 16.63
N PRO A 30 -7.57 14.58 16.17
CA PRO A 30 -8.72 15.07 16.92
C PRO A 30 -8.88 14.46 18.32
N CYS A 31 -8.32 13.26 18.56
CA CYS A 31 -8.38 12.54 19.84
C CYS A 31 -7.11 12.70 20.70
N GLY A 32 -6.16 13.54 20.30
CA GLY A 32 -4.91 13.78 21.03
C GLY A 32 -3.65 13.50 20.23
N GLU A 33 -2.53 13.46 20.93
CA GLU A 33 -1.22 13.18 20.34
C GLU A 33 -0.89 11.70 20.43
N PHE A 34 -0.35 11.17 19.33
CA PHE A 34 0.10 9.78 19.22
C PHE A 34 1.47 9.75 18.53
N SER A 35 2.13 8.60 18.57
CA SER A 35 3.38 8.38 17.85
C SER A 35 3.23 7.42 16.71
N VAL A 36 3.87 7.72 15.60
CA VAL A 36 4.00 6.84 14.44
C VAL A 36 5.46 6.50 14.18
N TRP A 37 5.67 5.26 13.82
CA TRP A 37 6.99 4.70 13.58
C TRP A 37 7.35 4.80 12.10
N THR A 38 8.58 5.25 11.84
CA THR A 38 9.18 5.25 10.50
C THR A 38 10.61 4.69 10.57
N LYS A 39 11.11 4.18 9.43
CA LYS A 39 12.50 3.77 9.30
C LYS A 39 13.04 4.17 7.93
N ARG A 40 14.05 5.02 7.91
CA ARG A 40 14.78 5.37 6.69
C ARG A 40 15.78 4.28 6.33
N THR A 41 15.84 3.94 5.06
CA THR A 41 16.90 3.12 4.46
C THR A 41 17.56 3.90 3.33
N GLY A 42 18.88 4.00 3.39
CA GLY A 42 19.67 4.73 2.42
C GLY A 42 19.69 6.24 2.61
N ARG A 43 20.28 6.92 1.63
CA ARG A 43 20.35 8.40 1.56
C ARG A 43 20.46 8.85 0.10
N ASN A 44 19.43 9.55 -0.35
CA ASN A 44 19.43 10.16 -1.69
C ASN A 44 18.70 11.49 -1.66
N PRO A 45 19.39 12.65 -1.82
CA PRO A 45 18.75 13.95 -1.74
C PRO A 45 17.78 14.24 -2.90
N ALA A 46 17.81 13.46 -3.98
CA ALA A 46 16.96 13.66 -5.15
C ALA A 46 15.76 12.70 -5.18
N VAL A 47 15.82 11.56 -4.48
CA VAL A 47 14.78 10.53 -4.46
C VAL A 47 14.60 10.01 -3.05
N ALA A 48 13.48 10.35 -2.42
CA ALA A 48 13.07 9.82 -1.13
C ALA A 48 11.63 9.27 -1.25
N LEU A 49 11.49 7.95 -1.17
CA LEU A 49 10.25 7.23 -1.37
C LEU A 49 9.61 6.88 -0.03
N LEU A 50 8.42 7.42 0.26
CA LEU A 50 7.62 7.00 1.42
C LEU A 50 6.66 5.87 1.00
N LEU A 51 6.68 4.76 1.74
CA LEU A 51 5.90 3.55 1.48
C LEU A 51 4.65 3.52 2.37
N LEU A 52 3.47 3.68 1.77
CA LEU A 52 2.18 3.54 2.46
C LEU A 52 1.66 2.11 2.31
N HIS A 53 1.65 1.37 3.43
CA HIS A 53 1.15 0.00 3.45
C HIS A 53 -0.37 -0.09 3.28
N GLY A 54 -0.82 -1.27 2.88
CA GLY A 54 -2.21 -1.64 2.70
C GLY A 54 -2.90 -2.11 3.98
N GLY A 55 -3.88 -2.93 3.80
CA GLY A 55 -4.85 -3.40 4.77
C GLY A 55 -6.21 -2.78 4.46
N PRO A 56 -6.69 -1.76 5.17
CA PRO A 56 -6.03 -0.91 6.21
C PRO A 56 -5.63 -1.68 7.47
N GLY A 57 -4.70 -1.10 8.23
CA GLY A 57 -4.28 -1.70 9.50
C GLY A 57 -3.26 -2.85 9.39
N ALA A 58 -2.65 -3.09 8.19
CA ALA A 58 -1.50 -3.99 8.04
C ALA A 58 -0.23 -3.34 8.61
N THR A 59 0.96 -3.82 8.23
CA THR A 59 2.25 -3.25 8.66
C THR A 59 3.17 -3.04 7.47
N HIS A 60 4.25 -2.24 7.66
CA HIS A 60 5.29 -2.03 6.64
C HIS A 60 6.01 -3.33 6.24
N GLU A 61 5.92 -4.39 7.05
CA GLU A 61 6.79 -5.57 6.96
C GLU A 61 6.78 -6.24 5.59
N TYR A 62 5.64 -6.30 4.91
CA TYR A 62 5.59 -6.89 3.57
C TYR A 62 6.32 -6.05 2.50
N PHE A 63 6.64 -4.80 2.76
CA PHE A 63 7.48 -4.01 1.86
C PHE A 63 8.98 -4.37 1.93
N THR A 64 9.40 -5.24 2.83
CA THR A 64 10.83 -5.61 2.95
C THR A 64 11.41 -6.30 1.71
N ALA A 65 10.58 -6.72 0.76
CA ALA A 65 11.03 -7.09 -0.59
C ALA A 65 11.87 -5.96 -1.24
N ALA A 66 11.57 -4.69 -0.94
CA ALA A 66 12.28 -3.52 -1.44
C ALA A 66 13.77 -3.52 -1.06
N ASP A 67 14.15 -4.12 0.08
CA ASP A 67 15.53 -4.20 0.57
C ASP A 67 16.44 -4.96 -0.40
N SER A 68 15.88 -5.83 -1.25
CA SER A 68 16.63 -6.58 -2.25
C SER A 68 16.94 -5.77 -3.54
N PHE A 69 16.25 -4.65 -3.77
CA PHE A 69 16.30 -3.91 -5.04
C PHE A 69 16.67 -2.44 -4.87
N LEU A 70 15.98 -1.71 -4.01
CA LEU A 70 16.12 -0.26 -3.90
C LEU A 70 17.52 0.20 -3.46
N PRO A 71 18.22 -0.49 -2.51
CA PRO A 71 19.58 -0.13 -2.15
C PRO A 71 20.56 -0.14 -3.32
N ALA A 72 20.53 -1.17 -4.15
CA ALA A 72 21.38 -1.28 -5.32
C ALA A 72 21.06 -0.21 -6.39
N ALA A 73 19.82 0.25 -6.43
CA ALA A 73 19.38 1.35 -7.30
C ALA A 73 19.69 2.75 -6.72
N GLY A 74 20.22 2.84 -5.49
CA GLY A 74 20.54 4.11 -4.84
C GLY A 74 19.31 4.93 -4.46
N VAL A 75 18.17 4.30 -4.22
CA VAL A 75 16.91 4.94 -3.81
C VAL A 75 16.85 5.02 -2.29
N GLU A 76 16.68 6.22 -1.73
CA GLU A 76 16.28 6.39 -0.33
C GLU A 76 14.82 6.06 -0.19
N TYR A 77 14.44 5.27 0.84
CA TYR A 77 13.06 4.96 1.11
C TYR A 77 12.77 4.88 2.60
N HIS A 78 11.52 5.14 2.94
CA HIS A 78 11.03 5.18 4.30
C HIS A 78 9.90 4.17 4.47
N TYR A 79 10.11 3.20 5.34
CA TYR A 79 9.04 2.41 5.92
C TYR A 79 8.25 3.27 6.89
N TYR A 80 6.96 3.02 6.98
CA TYR A 80 6.07 3.73 7.85
C TYR A 80 4.94 2.81 8.31
N ASP A 81 4.76 2.67 9.61
CA ASP A 81 3.57 2.05 10.18
C ASP A 81 2.55 3.14 10.50
N GLN A 82 1.38 3.09 9.84
CA GLN A 82 0.29 4.03 10.07
C GLN A 82 -0.24 3.90 11.51
N LEU A 83 -0.88 4.95 12.04
CA LEU A 83 -1.49 4.90 13.37
C LEU A 83 -2.44 3.71 13.49
N GLY A 84 -2.30 2.94 14.55
CA GLY A 84 -3.04 1.70 14.76
C GLY A 84 -2.36 0.46 14.21
N SER A 85 -1.18 0.57 13.62
CA SER A 85 -0.46 -0.52 12.95
C SER A 85 0.95 -0.73 13.52
N GLY A 86 1.44 -1.93 13.46
CA GLY A 86 2.83 -2.31 13.66
C GLY A 86 3.48 -1.76 14.92
N HIS A 87 4.47 -0.89 14.75
CA HIS A 87 5.23 -0.25 15.82
C HIS A 87 4.70 1.13 16.23
N SER A 88 3.64 1.62 15.58
CA SER A 88 2.97 2.87 15.92
C SER A 88 2.02 2.72 17.11
N SER A 89 1.60 3.84 17.70
CA SER A 89 0.56 3.82 18.73
C SER A 89 -0.71 3.14 18.22
N VAL A 90 -1.38 2.38 19.10
CA VAL A 90 -2.61 1.64 18.77
C VAL A 90 -3.73 2.15 19.68
N PRO A 91 -4.32 3.35 19.41
CA PRO A 91 -5.45 3.85 20.18
C PRO A 91 -6.71 3.05 19.93
N ASP A 92 -7.57 2.98 20.94
CA ASP A 92 -8.91 2.38 20.82
C ASP A 92 -9.97 3.48 20.58
N GLU A 93 -9.81 4.21 19.46
CA GLU A 93 -10.58 5.40 19.13
C GLU A 93 -11.17 5.28 17.71
N PRO A 94 -12.37 4.68 17.55
CA PRO A 94 -12.96 4.46 16.22
C PRO A 94 -13.13 5.73 15.37
N ALA A 95 -13.26 6.90 16.01
CA ALA A 95 -13.37 8.20 15.33
C ALA A 95 -12.10 8.57 14.53
N LEU A 96 -10.99 7.90 14.78
CA LEU A 96 -9.72 8.13 14.05
C LEU A 96 -9.66 7.36 12.72
N TRP A 97 -10.54 6.42 12.47
CA TRP A 97 -10.45 5.56 11.28
C TRP A 97 -11.22 6.16 10.10
N THR A 98 -10.73 7.31 9.60
CA THR A 98 -11.26 7.98 8.40
C THR A 98 -10.13 8.28 7.41
N ILE A 99 -10.47 8.31 6.13
CA ILE A 99 -9.51 8.62 5.05
C ILE A 99 -8.84 9.98 5.32
N GLU A 100 -9.63 10.99 5.64
CA GLU A 100 -9.14 12.37 5.85
C GLU A 100 -8.08 12.42 6.96
N ARG A 101 -8.33 11.71 8.07
CA ARG A 101 -7.39 11.68 9.19
C ARG A 101 -6.08 10.97 8.80
N PHE A 102 -6.16 9.85 8.05
CA PHE A 102 -4.96 9.18 7.55
C PHE A 102 -4.18 10.03 6.54
N VAL A 103 -4.85 10.79 5.68
CA VAL A 103 -4.18 11.74 4.77
C VAL A 103 -3.50 12.87 5.53
N ASP A 104 -4.13 13.41 6.59
CA ASP A 104 -3.50 14.40 7.48
C ASP A 104 -2.27 13.82 8.19
N GLU A 105 -2.32 12.54 8.58
CA GLU A 105 -1.18 11.83 9.16
C GLU A 105 -0.01 11.71 8.17
N VAL A 106 -0.27 11.32 6.91
CA VAL A 106 0.76 11.27 5.86
C VAL A 106 1.45 12.64 5.71
N GLU A 107 0.71 13.75 5.73
CA GLU A 107 1.29 15.10 5.66
C GLU A 107 2.16 15.43 6.89
N GLN A 108 1.74 15.01 8.08
CA GLN A 108 2.54 15.21 9.29
C GLN A 108 3.83 14.37 9.25
N VAL A 109 3.75 13.12 8.78
CA VAL A 109 4.90 12.23 8.59
C VAL A 109 5.87 12.82 7.56
N ARG A 110 5.37 13.25 6.39
CA ARG A 110 6.19 13.92 5.37
C ARG A 110 6.99 15.10 5.96
N ARG A 111 6.31 15.98 6.72
CA ARG A 111 6.96 17.13 7.38
C ARG A 111 7.99 16.70 8.40
N GLY A 112 7.64 15.71 9.23
CA GLY A 112 8.55 15.17 10.25
C GLY A 112 9.81 14.52 9.66
N LEU A 113 9.72 13.98 8.45
CA LEU A 113 10.83 13.41 7.70
C LEU A 113 11.59 14.45 6.85
N GLY A 114 11.09 15.69 6.74
CA GLY A 114 11.71 16.76 5.95
C GLY A 114 11.66 16.51 4.44
N LEU A 115 10.63 15.80 3.96
CA LEU A 115 10.46 15.50 2.54
C LEU A 115 9.73 16.65 1.83
N GLY A 116 10.15 16.99 0.60
CA GLY A 116 9.62 18.12 -0.16
C GLY A 116 9.52 17.85 -1.65
N PRO A 117 8.97 18.81 -2.43
CA PRO A 117 8.74 18.62 -3.87
C PRO A 117 10.00 18.34 -4.69
N GLU A 118 11.17 18.61 -4.12
CA GLU A 118 12.46 18.33 -4.75
C GLU A 118 12.88 16.86 -4.70
N ASN A 119 12.28 16.06 -3.78
CA ASN A 119 12.70 14.68 -3.58
C ASN A 119 11.59 13.71 -3.20
N PHE A 120 10.40 14.19 -2.85
CA PHE A 120 9.34 13.36 -2.27
C PHE A 120 8.55 12.57 -3.31
N PHE A 121 8.75 11.26 -3.29
CA PHE A 121 7.92 10.27 -3.99
C PHE A 121 7.05 9.54 -2.98
N LEU A 122 5.77 9.34 -3.32
CA LEU A 122 4.80 8.64 -2.50
C LEU A 122 4.35 7.37 -3.21
N LEU A 123 4.59 6.22 -2.60
CA LEU A 123 4.06 4.93 -3.06
C LEU A 123 2.98 4.46 -2.12
N GLY A 124 1.79 4.24 -2.67
CA GLY A 124 0.70 3.59 -1.95
C GLY A 124 0.34 2.25 -2.57
N HIS A 125 0.35 1.19 -1.76
CA HIS A 125 -0.06 -0.14 -2.16
C HIS A 125 -1.40 -0.50 -1.52
N SER A 126 -2.36 -1.02 -2.32
CA SER A 126 -3.67 -1.42 -1.81
C SER A 126 -4.37 -0.24 -1.11
N TRP A 127 -4.84 -0.37 0.13
CA TRP A 127 -5.34 0.76 0.93
C TRP A 127 -4.39 1.97 0.93
N GLY A 128 -3.07 1.75 0.97
CA GLY A 128 -2.10 2.83 0.81
C GLY A 128 -2.26 3.59 -0.51
N GLY A 129 -2.77 2.94 -1.56
CA GLY A 129 -3.12 3.56 -2.85
C GLY A 129 -4.30 4.52 -2.74
N VAL A 130 -5.32 4.20 -1.92
CA VAL A 130 -6.41 5.13 -1.58
C VAL A 130 -5.83 6.41 -0.96
N LEU A 131 -4.96 6.25 0.04
CA LEU A 131 -4.31 7.38 0.72
C LEU A 131 -3.41 8.19 -0.22
N ALA A 132 -2.69 7.52 -1.12
CA ALA A 132 -1.81 8.17 -2.08
C ALA A 132 -2.58 9.02 -3.10
N ILE A 133 -3.73 8.52 -3.61
CA ILE A 133 -4.64 9.26 -4.48
C ILE A 133 -5.19 10.49 -3.75
N GLU A 134 -5.74 10.32 -2.56
CA GLU A 134 -6.30 11.42 -1.76
C GLU A 134 -5.23 12.47 -1.41
N TYR A 135 -4.02 12.01 -1.05
CA TYR A 135 -2.90 12.90 -0.78
C TYR A 135 -2.51 13.72 -2.03
N ALA A 136 -2.41 13.08 -3.18
CA ALA A 136 -2.05 13.75 -4.42
C ALA A 136 -3.12 14.77 -4.88
N LEU A 137 -4.40 14.50 -4.63
CA LEU A 137 -5.47 15.44 -4.89
C LEU A 137 -5.47 16.64 -3.93
N ARG A 138 -5.05 16.45 -2.67
CA ARG A 138 -5.07 17.48 -1.64
C ARG A 138 -3.78 18.30 -1.56
N TYR A 139 -2.62 17.66 -1.80
CA TYR A 139 -1.29 18.26 -1.64
C TYR A 139 -0.35 18.04 -2.84
N PRO A 140 -0.82 18.23 -4.09
CA PRO A 140 -0.01 17.95 -5.28
C PRO A 140 1.32 18.71 -5.29
N GLN A 141 1.35 19.92 -4.71
CA GLN A 141 2.53 20.78 -4.65
C GLN A 141 3.68 20.23 -3.78
N ASN A 142 3.43 19.21 -2.98
CA ASN A 142 4.45 18.61 -2.10
C ASN A 142 5.14 17.40 -2.75
N LEU A 143 4.55 16.86 -3.83
CA LEU A 143 5.01 15.63 -4.48
C LEU A 143 5.95 15.93 -5.65
N LYS A 144 7.00 15.13 -5.76
CA LYS A 144 7.82 14.98 -6.98
C LYS A 144 7.25 13.92 -7.91
N GLY A 145 6.69 12.86 -7.36
CA GLY A 145 6.02 11.81 -8.10
C GLY A 145 5.14 10.93 -7.23
N LEU A 146 4.20 10.25 -7.87
CA LEU A 146 3.21 9.39 -7.24
C LEU A 146 3.31 7.98 -7.81
N ILE A 147 3.20 6.96 -6.97
CA ILE A 147 3.09 5.56 -7.39
C ILE A 147 1.84 4.96 -6.75
N ILE A 148 0.90 4.52 -7.60
CA ILE A 148 -0.32 3.81 -7.22
C ILE A 148 -0.08 2.34 -7.55
N SER A 149 0.09 1.51 -6.54
CA SER A 149 0.41 0.10 -6.70
C SER A 149 -0.78 -0.76 -6.31
N ASN A 150 -1.31 -1.51 -7.28
CA ASN A 150 -2.33 -2.52 -7.02
C ASN A 150 -3.56 -1.95 -6.29
N MET A 151 -4.09 -0.81 -6.75
CA MET A 151 -5.29 -0.18 -6.21
C MET A 151 -6.08 0.57 -7.27
N MET A 152 -7.37 0.29 -7.34
CA MET A 152 -8.34 0.98 -8.20
C MET A 152 -8.78 2.30 -7.56
N SER A 153 -9.24 3.25 -8.40
CA SER A 153 -9.75 4.55 -7.92
C SER A 153 -11.24 4.53 -7.53
N SER A 154 -11.90 3.37 -7.62
CA SER A 154 -13.32 3.19 -7.29
C SER A 154 -13.55 1.85 -6.61
N ILE A 155 -14.16 1.87 -5.44
CA ILE A 155 -14.58 0.65 -4.73
C ILE A 155 -15.78 -0.02 -5.44
N ALA A 156 -16.66 0.75 -6.05
CA ALA A 156 -17.75 0.19 -6.84
C ALA A 156 -17.21 -0.66 -8.01
N ALA A 157 -16.22 -0.15 -8.74
CA ALA A 157 -15.57 -0.90 -9.82
C ALA A 157 -14.79 -2.12 -9.30
N TYR A 158 -14.11 -2.00 -8.15
CA TYR A 158 -13.45 -3.14 -7.50
C TYR A 158 -14.47 -4.24 -7.14
N ASN A 159 -15.59 -3.89 -6.53
CA ASN A 159 -16.66 -4.82 -6.18
C ASN A 159 -17.28 -5.49 -7.43
N GLU A 160 -17.44 -4.72 -8.51
CA GLU A 160 -17.93 -5.26 -9.77
C GLU A 160 -16.94 -6.29 -10.38
N TYR A 161 -15.65 -5.98 -10.37
CA TYR A 161 -14.61 -6.90 -10.83
C TYR A 161 -14.58 -8.18 -9.97
N ALA A 162 -14.61 -8.03 -8.64
CA ALA A 162 -14.67 -9.17 -7.74
C ALA A 162 -15.88 -10.08 -8.02
N ALA A 163 -17.07 -9.49 -8.19
CA ALA A 163 -18.30 -10.24 -8.43
C ALA A 163 -18.37 -10.92 -9.81
N ASN A 164 -17.86 -10.23 -10.84
CA ASN A 164 -18.03 -10.69 -12.23
C ASN A 164 -16.84 -11.51 -12.76
N VAL A 165 -15.66 -11.36 -12.16
CA VAL A 165 -14.43 -11.99 -12.66
C VAL A 165 -13.81 -12.95 -11.64
N LEU A 166 -13.65 -12.51 -10.38
CA LEU A 166 -12.91 -13.29 -9.38
C LEU A 166 -13.76 -14.38 -8.72
N MET A 167 -15.03 -14.12 -8.41
CA MET A 167 -15.92 -15.07 -7.73
C MET A 167 -16.49 -16.18 -8.63
N PRO A 168 -16.80 -15.97 -9.93
CA PRO A 168 -17.38 -17.03 -10.76
C PRO A 168 -16.54 -18.30 -10.91
N PRO A 169 -15.19 -18.24 -11.02
CA PRO A 169 -14.35 -19.44 -11.10
C PRO A 169 -14.16 -20.17 -9.76
N MET A 170 -14.56 -19.58 -8.62
CA MET A 170 -14.44 -20.20 -7.30
C MET A 170 -15.40 -21.40 -7.16
N ASP A 171 -15.10 -22.32 -6.26
CA ASP A 171 -16.05 -23.34 -5.83
C ASP A 171 -17.27 -22.67 -5.19
N GLN A 172 -18.43 -22.78 -5.82
CA GLN A 172 -19.64 -22.06 -5.43
C GLN A 172 -20.21 -22.51 -4.07
N GLU A 173 -19.97 -23.77 -3.67
CA GLU A 173 -20.38 -24.25 -2.33
C GLU A 173 -19.50 -23.61 -1.25
N LYS A 174 -18.19 -23.49 -1.50
CA LYS A 174 -17.25 -22.84 -0.61
C LYS A 174 -17.48 -21.33 -0.55
N LEU A 175 -17.77 -20.69 -1.68
CA LEU A 175 -18.14 -19.28 -1.73
C LEU A 175 -19.41 -19.00 -0.91
N ALA A 176 -20.41 -19.88 -1.00
CA ALA A 176 -21.62 -19.78 -0.18
C ALA A 176 -21.30 -19.91 1.32
N GLN A 177 -20.38 -20.80 1.71
CA GLN A 177 -19.91 -20.90 3.10
C GLN A 177 -19.20 -19.63 3.57
N ILE A 178 -18.31 -19.04 2.74
CA ILE A 178 -17.66 -17.77 3.05
C ILE A 178 -18.71 -16.69 3.33
N ARG A 179 -19.71 -16.56 2.46
CA ARG A 179 -20.80 -15.58 2.61
C ARG A 179 -21.67 -15.83 3.84
N ASP A 180 -21.90 -17.10 4.24
CA ASP A 180 -22.60 -17.42 5.49
C ASP A 180 -21.80 -16.96 6.72
N PHE A 181 -20.50 -17.22 6.76
CA PHE A 181 -19.61 -16.71 7.80
C PHE A 181 -19.67 -15.19 7.94
N GLU A 182 -19.56 -14.48 6.81
CA GLU A 182 -19.61 -13.00 6.75
C GLU A 182 -20.98 -12.48 7.26
N THR A 183 -22.08 -13.06 6.78
CA THR A 183 -23.44 -12.65 7.17
C THR A 183 -23.69 -12.83 8.66
N ARG A 184 -23.12 -13.87 9.25
CA ARG A 184 -23.23 -14.19 10.68
C ARG A 184 -22.20 -13.47 11.55
N GLY A 185 -21.28 -12.71 10.95
CA GLY A 185 -20.19 -12.04 11.68
C GLY A 185 -19.18 -13.00 12.30
N LEU A 186 -19.03 -14.21 11.76
CA LEU A 186 -18.13 -15.26 12.27
C LEU A 186 -16.77 -15.24 11.52
N THR A 187 -16.23 -14.07 11.28
CA THR A 187 -15.00 -13.88 10.49
C THR A 187 -13.70 -14.18 11.27
N ASP A 188 -13.82 -14.49 12.56
CA ASP A 188 -12.70 -14.99 13.39
C ASP A 188 -12.65 -16.53 13.44
N ASP A 189 -13.56 -17.23 12.77
CA ASP A 189 -13.53 -18.69 12.69
C ASP A 189 -12.36 -19.15 11.81
N PRO A 190 -11.50 -20.07 12.26
CA PRO A 190 -10.37 -20.56 11.45
C PRO A 190 -10.80 -21.15 10.09
N ARG A 191 -12.01 -21.73 10.02
CA ARG A 191 -12.54 -22.28 8.78
C ARG A 191 -12.84 -21.21 7.74
N TYR A 192 -13.25 -20.01 8.17
CA TYR A 192 -13.43 -18.87 7.28
C TYR A 192 -12.10 -18.46 6.62
N GLU A 193 -11.04 -18.34 7.42
CA GLU A 193 -9.70 -18.00 6.92
C GLU A 193 -9.17 -19.08 5.96
N GLU A 194 -9.33 -20.37 6.30
CA GLU A 194 -8.95 -21.48 5.42
C GLU A 194 -9.66 -21.40 4.05
N LEU A 195 -10.97 -21.12 4.03
CA LEU A 195 -11.74 -20.99 2.82
C LEU A 195 -11.29 -19.81 1.95
N LEU A 196 -11.03 -18.64 2.56
CA LEU A 196 -10.51 -17.47 1.86
C LEU A 196 -9.13 -17.75 1.27
N MET A 197 -8.26 -18.36 2.06
CA MET A 197 -6.92 -18.71 1.64
C MET A 197 -6.96 -19.65 0.41
N GLU A 198 -7.75 -20.71 0.50
CA GLU A 198 -7.88 -21.72 -0.55
C GLU A 198 -8.55 -21.17 -1.84
N GLN A 199 -9.62 -20.37 -1.70
CA GLN A 199 -10.45 -19.98 -2.83
C GLN A 199 -10.02 -18.66 -3.48
N HIS A 200 -9.27 -17.81 -2.76
CA HIS A 200 -8.98 -16.46 -3.21
C HIS A 200 -7.52 -16.06 -3.04
N TYR A 201 -6.97 -16.15 -1.82
CA TYR A 201 -5.70 -15.50 -1.50
C TYR A 201 -4.50 -16.10 -2.23
N VAL A 202 -4.42 -17.43 -2.36
CA VAL A 202 -3.37 -18.11 -3.13
C VAL A 202 -3.49 -17.94 -4.66
N HIS A 203 -4.58 -17.33 -5.13
CA HIS A 203 -4.81 -17.08 -6.54
C HIS A 203 -4.63 -15.61 -6.93
N HIS A 204 -5.00 -14.68 -6.02
CA HIS A 204 -5.11 -13.27 -6.35
C HIS A 204 -4.37 -12.34 -5.39
N VAL A 205 -4.05 -12.78 -4.15
CA VAL A 205 -3.28 -11.95 -3.20
C VAL A 205 -1.79 -12.25 -3.31
N LEU A 206 -1.38 -13.49 -3.15
CA LEU A 206 0.01 -13.93 -3.40
C LEU A 206 -0.03 -15.36 -4.00
N ARG A 207 0.34 -15.47 -5.27
CA ARG A 207 0.22 -16.71 -6.06
C ARG A 207 1.31 -17.71 -5.77
N ARG A 208 1.31 -18.19 -4.52
CA ARG A 208 2.18 -19.26 -4.03
C ARG A 208 1.39 -20.13 -3.05
N PRO A 209 1.75 -21.41 -2.91
CA PRO A 209 1.28 -22.22 -1.78
C PRO A 209 1.56 -21.49 -0.46
N VAL A 210 0.63 -21.57 0.51
CA VAL A 210 0.72 -20.82 1.79
C VAL A 210 2.04 -21.10 2.53
N GLU A 211 2.54 -22.34 2.45
CA GLU A 211 3.79 -22.78 3.09
C GLU A 211 5.04 -22.10 2.48
N GLN A 212 4.88 -21.47 1.30
CA GLN A 212 5.93 -20.75 0.58
C GLN A 212 5.77 -19.22 0.68
N TRP A 213 4.78 -18.75 1.42
CA TRP A 213 4.62 -17.32 1.61
C TRP A 213 5.82 -16.75 2.38
N PRO A 214 6.41 -15.66 1.90
CA PRO A 214 7.52 -15.01 2.59
C PRO A 214 7.14 -14.61 4.02
N GLU A 215 8.03 -14.85 4.95
CA GLU A 215 7.80 -14.59 6.38
C GLU A 215 7.33 -13.13 6.65
N PRO A 216 7.87 -12.09 5.99
CA PRO A 216 7.37 -10.72 6.20
C PRO A 216 5.90 -10.53 5.80
N VAL A 217 5.44 -11.24 4.77
CA VAL A 217 4.01 -11.21 4.37
C VAL A 217 3.16 -11.89 5.43
N VAL A 218 3.54 -13.12 5.82
CA VAL A 218 2.83 -13.87 6.87
C VAL A 218 2.72 -13.06 8.16
N ARG A 219 3.82 -12.44 8.58
CA ARG A 219 3.87 -11.61 9.79
C ARG A 219 3.00 -10.36 9.68
N SER A 220 3.01 -9.67 8.53
CA SER A 220 2.17 -8.50 8.30
C SER A 220 0.69 -8.86 8.36
N PHE A 221 0.30 -9.95 7.71
CA PHE A 221 -1.10 -10.44 7.73
C PHE A 221 -1.55 -10.84 9.13
N ALA A 222 -0.71 -11.56 9.88
CA ALA A 222 -1.00 -11.96 11.26
C ALA A 222 -1.16 -10.76 12.23
N ARG A 223 -0.67 -9.57 11.84
CA ARG A 223 -0.71 -8.35 12.63
C ARG A 223 -1.75 -7.34 12.16
N ILE A 224 -2.58 -7.67 11.16
CA ILE A 224 -3.64 -6.77 10.71
C ILE A 224 -4.53 -6.38 11.89
N ASN A 225 -4.67 -5.08 12.11
CA ASN A 225 -5.56 -4.55 13.13
C ASN A 225 -7.02 -4.61 12.64
N LYS A 226 -7.73 -5.68 13.04
CA LYS A 226 -9.13 -5.90 12.66
C LYS A 226 -10.07 -4.78 13.11
N LYS A 227 -9.72 -3.99 14.16
CA LYS A 227 -10.49 -2.81 14.58
C LYS A 227 -10.43 -1.65 13.58
N ILE A 228 -9.46 -1.68 12.66
CA ILE A 228 -9.34 -0.75 11.54
C ILE A 228 -9.81 -1.40 10.25
N TYR A 229 -9.32 -2.63 9.99
CA TYR A 229 -9.57 -3.34 8.74
C TYR A 229 -11.08 -3.55 8.50
N VAL A 230 -11.76 -4.20 9.43
CA VAL A 230 -13.18 -4.57 9.24
C VAL A 230 -14.11 -3.36 9.08
N PRO A 231 -14.01 -2.28 9.90
CA PRO A 231 -14.83 -1.09 9.69
C PRO A 231 -14.59 -0.36 8.37
N LEU A 232 -13.36 -0.33 7.87
CA LEU A 232 -13.03 0.39 6.63
C LEU A 232 -13.24 -0.48 5.39
N GLN A 233 -12.60 -1.64 5.33
CA GLN A 233 -12.59 -2.54 4.17
C GLN A 233 -13.81 -3.48 4.17
N GLY A 234 -14.13 -4.06 5.31
CA GLY A 234 -15.03 -5.20 5.41
C GLY A 234 -14.28 -6.45 5.88
N PRO A 235 -14.89 -7.64 5.78
CA PRO A 235 -14.34 -8.85 6.39
C PRO A 235 -13.16 -9.48 5.62
N SER A 236 -13.01 -9.20 4.31
CA SER A 236 -12.03 -9.88 3.44
C SER A 236 -11.65 -9.05 2.21
N GLU A 237 -10.72 -9.60 1.39
CA GLU A 237 -10.34 -9.06 0.07
C GLU A 237 -11.28 -9.53 -1.07
N LEU A 238 -12.44 -10.09 -0.76
CA LEU A 238 -13.47 -10.43 -1.76
C LEU A 238 -14.42 -9.26 -2.05
N GLY A 239 -13.87 -8.07 -2.21
CA GLY A 239 -14.59 -6.81 -2.34
C GLY A 239 -14.53 -6.00 -1.04
N ALA A 240 -15.12 -4.81 -1.04
CA ALA A 240 -15.20 -3.94 0.13
C ALA A 240 -16.65 -3.62 0.48
N SER A 241 -16.95 -3.65 1.78
CA SER A 241 -18.31 -3.43 2.32
C SER A 241 -18.34 -2.49 3.53
N GLY A 242 -17.17 -1.99 3.94
CA GLY A 242 -17.04 -1.05 5.07
C GLY A 242 -17.24 0.41 4.66
N LEU A 243 -16.65 1.32 5.43
CA LEU A 243 -16.74 2.77 5.18
C LEU A 243 -16.13 3.20 3.84
N LEU A 244 -15.34 2.33 3.18
CA LEU A 244 -14.81 2.59 1.86
C LEU A 244 -15.82 2.37 0.73
N LEU A 245 -16.99 1.76 0.99
CA LEU A 245 -17.93 1.32 -0.03
C LEU A 245 -18.25 2.38 -1.09
N ASP A 246 -18.45 3.61 -0.66
CA ASP A 246 -18.83 4.73 -1.54
C ASP A 246 -17.63 5.56 -2.03
N TRP A 247 -16.39 5.11 -1.76
CA TRP A 247 -15.20 5.82 -2.21
C TRP A 247 -14.98 5.65 -3.71
N ASP A 248 -14.96 6.78 -4.42
CA ASP A 248 -14.72 6.86 -5.87
C ASP A 248 -14.00 8.17 -6.21
N ARG A 249 -12.85 8.06 -6.90
CA ARG A 249 -12.05 9.17 -7.41
C ARG A 249 -11.81 9.10 -8.90
N THR A 250 -12.55 8.25 -9.61
CA THR A 250 -12.41 8.10 -11.08
C THR A 250 -12.54 9.44 -11.78
N GLY A 251 -13.54 10.23 -11.43
CA GLY A 251 -13.78 11.56 -12.02
C GLY A 251 -12.74 12.62 -11.62
N ASP A 252 -11.91 12.37 -10.62
CA ASP A 252 -10.91 13.32 -10.10
C ASP A 252 -9.49 13.04 -10.61
N LEU A 253 -9.21 11.89 -11.23
CA LEU A 253 -7.86 11.47 -11.64
C LEU A 253 -7.15 12.48 -12.52
N HIS A 254 -7.87 13.16 -13.43
CA HIS A 254 -7.33 14.20 -14.30
C HIS A 254 -6.76 15.42 -13.54
N ARG A 255 -7.09 15.58 -12.25
CA ARG A 255 -6.57 16.65 -11.38
C ARG A 255 -5.22 16.32 -10.78
N ILE A 256 -4.77 15.07 -10.87
CA ILE A 256 -3.42 14.65 -10.46
C ILE A 256 -2.47 15.07 -11.58
N THR A 257 -1.63 16.06 -11.30
CA THR A 257 -0.74 16.70 -12.29
C THR A 257 0.73 16.30 -12.14
N VAL A 258 1.08 15.60 -11.07
CA VAL A 258 2.45 15.12 -10.86
C VAL A 258 2.72 13.86 -11.69
N PRO A 259 3.97 13.57 -12.08
CA PRO A 259 4.32 12.30 -12.70
C PRO A 259 3.78 11.14 -11.86
N THR A 260 3.02 10.24 -12.48
CA THR A 260 2.34 9.17 -11.77
C THR A 260 2.54 7.83 -12.44
N LEU A 261 3.00 6.84 -11.68
CA LEU A 261 3.09 5.44 -12.11
C LEU A 261 1.93 4.66 -11.51
N VAL A 262 1.15 3.99 -12.34
CA VAL A 262 0.15 3.00 -11.91
C VAL A 262 0.72 1.61 -12.19
N ILE A 263 0.90 0.81 -11.14
CA ILE A 263 1.37 -0.58 -11.24
C ILE A 263 0.17 -1.50 -11.08
N GLY A 264 -0.03 -2.39 -12.06
CA GLY A 264 -1.05 -3.44 -12.01
C GLY A 264 -0.47 -4.80 -12.32
N ALA A 265 -1.19 -5.85 -11.96
CA ALA A 265 -0.76 -7.22 -12.15
C ALA A 265 -1.86 -8.08 -12.75
N GLU A 266 -1.47 -9.10 -13.55
CA GLU A 266 -2.40 -9.93 -14.34
C GLU A 266 -3.42 -10.69 -13.48
N TYR A 267 -2.98 -11.14 -12.29
CA TYR A 267 -3.79 -12.01 -11.42
C TYR A 267 -4.24 -11.30 -10.13
N ASP A 268 -4.23 -9.97 -10.15
CA ASP A 268 -4.55 -9.13 -8.99
C ASP A 268 -6.03 -9.27 -8.56
N THR A 269 -6.30 -8.85 -7.33
CA THR A 269 -7.65 -8.54 -6.86
C THR A 269 -8.22 -7.28 -7.53
N MET A 270 -7.34 -6.44 -8.10
CA MET A 270 -7.67 -5.22 -8.84
C MET A 270 -7.63 -5.46 -10.35
N ASP A 271 -8.64 -4.97 -11.08
CA ASP A 271 -8.72 -5.14 -12.54
C ASP A 271 -7.54 -4.45 -13.26
N PRO A 272 -6.63 -5.21 -13.92
CA PRO A 272 -5.51 -4.62 -14.63
C PRO A 272 -5.92 -3.72 -15.81
N ALA A 273 -7.08 -3.97 -16.42
CA ALA A 273 -7.61 -3.10 -17.47
C ALA A 273 -8.07 -1.76 -16.90
N TYR A 274 -8.71 -1.77 -15.74
CA TYR A 274 -9.09 -0.55 -15.04
C TYR A 274 -7.87 0.26 -14.57
N LEU A 275 -6.84 -0.41 -14.06
CA LEU A 275 -5.59 0.27 -13.65
C LEU A 275 -4.89 0.95 -14.84
N ARG A 276 -4.95 0.36 -16.04
CA ARG A 276 -4.47 1.00 -17.25
C ARG A 276 -5.28 2.26 -17.59
N LEU A 277 -6.63 2.18 -17.53
CA LEU A 277 -7.48 3.37 -17.72
C LEU A 277 -7.19 4.46 -16.70
N MET A 278 -6.91 4.11 -15.45
CA MET A 278 -6.51 5.11 -14.44
C MET A 278 -5.23 5.86 -14.87
N ALA A 279 -4.24 5.15 -15.39
CA ALA A 279 -3.02 5.79 -15.88
C ALA A 279 -3.29 6.72 -17.05
N ASP A 280 -4.17 6.35 -17.96
CA ASP A 280 -4.56 7.15 -19.13
C ASP A 280 -5.34 8.43 -18.73
N GLU A 281 -6.08 8.39 -17.62
CA GLU A 281 -6.85 9.55 -17.08
C GLU A 281 -5.98 10.53 -16.27
N VAL A 282 -4.82 10.13 -15.79
CA VAL A 282 -3.88 11.02 -15.09
C VAL A 282 -3.05 11.79 -16.12
N ALA A 283 -2.94 13.11 -15.97
CA ALA A 283 -2.29 13.99 -16.96
C ALA A 283 -0.84 13.61 -17.32
N ALA A 284 -0.09 13.06 -16.37
CA ALA A 284 1.28 12.55 -16.54
C ALA A 284 1.37 11.10 -16.03
N GLY A 285 0.39 10.28 -16.40
CA GLY A 285 0.26 8.91 -15.97
C GLY A 285 1.02 7.93 -16.85
N GLU A 286 1.62 6.93 -16.25
CA GLU A 286 2.27 5.80 -16.89
C GLU A 286 1.72 4.51 -16.29
N TYR A 287 1.45 3.49 -17.14
CA TYR A 287 1.03 2.17 -16.66
C TYR A 287 2.20 1.18 -16.74
N TRP A 288 2.38 0.42 -15.67
CA TRP A 288 3.35 -0.68 -15.63
C TRP A 288 2.66 -1.98 -15.28
N HIS A 289 2.82 -3.00 -16.13
CA HIS A 289 2.14 -4.29 -15.99
C HIS A 289 3.08 -5.38 -15.48
N CYS A 290 2.63 -6.11 -14.45
CA CYS A 290 3.32 -7.29 -13.92
C CYS A 290 2.59 -8.56 -14.42
N PRO A 291 3.05 -9.20 -15.52
CA PRO A 291 2.28 -10.25 -16.21
C PRO A 291 2.21 -11.58 -15.45
N ARG A 292 3.05 -11.76 -14.43
CA ARG A 292 3.06 -12.96 -13.57
C ARG A 292 2.59 -12.66 -12.16
N GLY A 293 2.39 -11.38 -11.85
CA GLY A 293 2.08 -10.88 -10.52
C GLY A 293 0.61 -10.97 -10.15
N SER A 294 0.36 -10.90 -8.85
CA SER A 294 -0.95 -10.74 -8.23
C SER A 294 -0.96 -9.48 -7.36
N HIS A 295 -1.83 -9.39 -6.35
CA HIS A 295 -1.88 -8.22 -5.45
C HIS A 295 -0.54 -7.91 -4.79
N MET A 296 0.23 -8.95 -4.48
CA MET A 296 1.61 -8.85 -3.97
C MET A 296 2.66 -9.03 -5.08
N ALA A 297 2.51 -8.32 -6.21
CA ALA A 297 3.41 -8.42 -7.37
C ALA A 297 4.88 -8.17 -7.01
N MET A 298 5.15 -7.42 -5.94
CA MET A 298 6.48 -7.21 -5.37
C MET A 298 7.14 -8.50 -4.84
N TYR A 299 6.40 -9.62 -4.80
CA TYR A 299 6.89 -10.94 -4.42
C TYR A 299 6.75 -11.98 -5.52
N ASP A 300 5.63 -12.06 -6.23
CA ASP A 300 5.39 -13.11 -7.23
C ASP A 300 5.76 -12.70 -8.66
N ASP A 301 5.96 -11.41 -8.93
CA ASP A 301 6.61 -10.88 -10.15
C ASP A 301 7.65 -9.80 -9.81
N GLN A 302 8.50 -10.12 -8.86
CA GLN A 302 9.40 -9.21 -8.16
C GLN A 302 10.30 -8.41 -9.09
N GLU A 303 10.96 -9.08 -10.05
CA GLU A 303 11.87 -8.43 -10.99
C GLU A 303 11.14 -7.38 -11.85
N THR A 304 9.99 -7.76 -12.44
CA THR A 304 9.18 -6.85 -13.25
C THR A 304 8.69 -5.67 -12.42
N TYR A 305 8.20 -5.92 -11.20
CA TYR A 305 7.69 -4.88 -10.31
C TYR A 305 8.76 -3.82 -10.01
N PHE A 306 9.93 -4.26 -9.54
CA PHE A 306 10.99 -3.31 -9.16
C PHE A 306 11.68 -2.68 -10.35
N GLU A 307 11.76 -3.33 -11.52
CA GLU A 307 12.23 -2.72 -12.76
C GLU A 307 11.38 -1.49 -13.11
N GLY A 308 10.07 -1.61 -13.12
CA GLY A 308 9.14 -0.51 -13.39
C GLY A 308 9.26 0.62 -12.38
N LEU A 309 9.23 0.29 -11.10
CA LEU A 309 9.36 1.26 -10.01
C LEU A 309 10.68 2.04 -10.08
N ILE A 310 11.81 1.35 -10.18
CA ILE A 310 13.14 1.97 -10.21
C ILE A 310 13.32 2.82 -11.48
N SER A 311 12.87 2.31 -12.63
CA SER A 311 12.92 3.05 -13.89
C SER A 311 12.15 4.37 -13.80
N PHE A 312 10.94 4.35 -13.24
CA PHE A 312 10.13 5.55 -13.02
C PHE A 312 10.84 6.55 -12.07
N LEU A 313 11.31 6.08 -10.92
CA LEU A 313 12.00 6.93 -9.94
C LEU A 313 13.23 7.60 -10.55
N HIS A 314 14.03 6.88 -11.36
CA HIS A 314 15.22 7.43 -11.98
C HIS A 314 14.91 8.44 -13.10
N ARG A 315 13.83 8.25 -13.87
CA ARG A 315 13.44 9.23 -14.91
C ARG A 315 12.98 10.56 -14.32
N HIS A 316 12.43 10.53 -13.11
CA HIS A 316 11.88 11.72 -12.44
C HIS A 316 12.76 12.21 -11.26
N ALA A 317 13.98 11.70 -11.12
CA ALA A 317 14.95 12.05 -10.07
C ALA A 317 15.45 13.51 -10.14
#